data_7794338d80895a0622e77b9d5ae4eb8a
#
_entry.id   7794338d80895a0622e77b9d5ae4eb8a
#
_cell.length_a   1.000
_cell.length_b   1.000
_cell.length_c   1.000
_cell.angle_alpha   90.00
_cell.angle_beta   90.00
_cell.angle_gamma   90.00
#
_symmetry.space_group_name_H-M   'P 1'
#
loop_
_entity.id
_entity.type
_entity.pdbx_description
1 polymer ?
#
loop_
_entity_poly.entity_id
_entity_poly.type
_entity_poly.pdbx_seq_one_letter_code
_entity_poly.pdbx_strand_id
1 'polypeptide(L)'
;MASGAVGQEIDKLVGTWKLVSASSKTSKGEQGEAPYGLSPAGFLTYTAEGRVTALISYGGRKALSGTGGTVEEQAEAFKTFLAYAGRYTLAGDKVTHTIEVSSIQNYVDRNLVRSIQFQDDRLLLITPPTLVNGKIQTVELIWQRLQASA
;
A
#
# COMPACT_ATOMS: atom_id res chain seq x y z
N MET A 1 15.16 12.20 -23.82
CA MET A 1 14.64 10.84 -24.00
C MET A 1 13.87 10.41 -22.77
N ALA A 2 12.62 10.03 -22.97
CA ALA A 2 11.75 9.65 -21.87
C ALA A 2 12.28 8.45 -21.09
N SER A 3 13.00 7.54 -21.73
CA SER A 3 13.50 6.32 -21.08
C SER A 3 14.51 6.59 -19.97
N GLY A 4 15.35 7.65 -20.09
CA GLY A 4 16.31 7.98 -19.05
C GLY A 4 15.65 8.50 -17.78
N ALA A 5 14.63 9.37 -17.92
CA ALA A 5 13.90 9.89 -16.78
C ALA A 5 13.10 8.80 -16.08
N VAL A 6 12.44 7.91 -16.85
CA VAL A 6 11.69 6.78 -16.30
C VAL A 6 12.62 5.82 -15.56
N GLY A 7 13.81 5.52 -16.10
CA GLY A 7 14.79 4.68 -15.44
C GLY A 7 15.25 5.25 -14.11
N GLN A 8 15.49 6.57 -14.04
CA GLN A 8 15.88 7.24 -12.80
C GLN A 8 14.77 7.19 -11.74
N GLU A 9 13.51 7.38 -12.16
CA GLU A 9 12.38 7.30 -11.24
C GLU A 9 12.18 5.86 -10.74
N ILE A 10 12.35 4.87 -11.61
CA ILE A 10 12.28 3.46 -11.20
C ILE A 10 13.39 3.15 -10.19
N ASP A 11 14.61 3.65 -10.41
CA ASP A 11 15.72 3.44 -9.46
C ASP A 11 15.41 4.03 -8.08
N LYS A 12 14.72 5.16 -8.04
CA LYS A 12 14.29 5.75 -6.76
C LYS A 12 13.21 4.91 -6.09
N LEU A 13 12.40 4.20 -6.86
CA LEU A 13 11.29 3.41 -6.34
C LEU A 13 11.76 2.03 -5.85
N VAL A 14 12.75 1.44 -6.52
CA VAL A 14 13.22 0.08 -6.20
C VAL A 14 13.76 0.02 -4.79
N GLY A 15 13.36 -1.02 -4.05
CA GLY A 15 13.78 -1.25 -2.68
C GLY A 15 12.61 -1.65 -1.81
N THR A 16 12.88 -1.72 -0.52
CA THR A 16 11.86 -2.05 0.48
C THR A 16 11.58 -0.83 1.33
N TRP A 17 10.29 -0.60 1.55
CA TRP A 17 9.77 0.56 2.25
C TRP A 17 8.94 0.10 3.44
N LYS A 18 9.08 0.78 4.56
CA LYS A 18 8.31 0.49 5.78
C LYS A 18 7.22 1.54 5.93
N LEU A 19 6.01 1.10 6.24
CA LEU A 19 4.87 2.01 6.43
C LEU A 19 5.09 2.89 7.66
N VAL A 20 4.98 4.21 7.46
CA VAL A 20 5.06 5.21 8.53
C VAL A 20 3.67 5.59 8.99
N SER A 21 2.78 5.90 8.03
CA SER A 21 1.43 6.33 8.37
C SER A 21 0.49 6.11 7.19
N ALA A 22 -0.79 6.02 7.52
CA ALA A 22 -1.87 5.96 6.55
C ALA A 22 -2.98 6.89 7.02
N SER A 23 -3.46 7.75 6.14
CA SER A 23 -4.52 8.70 6.45
C SER A 23 -5.48 8.81 5.28
N SER A 24 -6.68 9.30 5.54
CA SER A 24 -7.65 9.57 4.48
C SER A 24 -8.14 11.00 4.60
N LYS A 25 -8.56 11.55 3.45
CA LYS A 25 -9.17 12.88 3.38
C LYS A 25 -10.44 12.80 2.56
N THR A 26 -11.46 13.51 3.01
CA THR A 26 -12.71 13.66 2.26
C THR A 26 -12.51 14.57 1.06
N SER A 27 -13.50 14.63 0.17
CA SER A 27 -13.46 15.54 -0.98
C SER A 27 -13.36 17.02 -0.58
N LYS A 28 -13.72 17.36 0.66
CA LYS A 28 -13.60 18.73 1.20
C LYS A 28 -12.25 18.98 1.88
N GLY A 29 -11.36 17.99 1.87
CA GLY A 29 -10.04 18.10 2.52
C GLY A 29 -10.03 17.85 4.00
N GLU A 30 -11.16 17.43 4.59
CA GLU A 30 -11.26 17.08 6.00
C GLU A 30 -10.67 15.69 6.24
N GLN A 31 -10.08 15.49 7.42
CA GLN A 31 -9.53 14.20 7.79
C GLN A 31 -10.66 13.16 7.90
N GLY A 32 -10.48 12.02 7.23
CA GLY A 32 -11.40 10.90 7.32
C GLY A 32 -10.97 9.88 8.37
N GLU A 33 -11.57 8.70 8.31
CA GLU A 33 -11.23 7.61 9.22
C GLU A 33 -9.85 7.06 8.87
N ALA A 34 -9.19 6.46 9.88
CA ALA A 34 -7.91 5.77 9.67
C ALA A 34 -8.17 4.53 8.80
N PRO A 35 -7.57 4.45 7.60
CA PRO A 35 -7.93 3.38 6.66
C PRO A 35 -7.50 1.98 7.11
N TYR A 36 -6.48 1.89 7.96
CA TYR A 36 -5.95 0.61 8.45
C TYR A 36 -5.87 0.59 9.98
N GLY A 37 -6.80 1.27 10.65
CA GLY A 37 -6.77 1.39 12.10
C GLY A 37 -5.65 2.31 12.59
N LEU A 38 -5.41 2.29 13.87
CA LEU A 38 -4.35 3.09 14.51
C LEU A 38 -3.04 2.31 14.46
N SER A 39 -1.97 3.00 14.10
CA SER A 39 -0.61 2.44 14.08
C SER A 39 -0.49 1.15 13.24
N PRO A 40 -0.88 1.17 11.97
CA PRO A 40 -0.70 -0.01 11.12
C PRO A 40 0.78 -0.27 10.87
N ALA A 41 1.11 -1.52 10.57
CA ALA A 41 2.45 -1.92 10.18
C ALA A 41 2.41 -2.45 8.74
N GLY A 42 3.45 -2.22 7.97
CA GLY A 42 3.44 -2.72 6.61
C GLY A 42 4.78 -2.58 5.93
N PHE A 43 4.92 -3.32 4.85
CA PHE A 43 6.10 -3.26 3.98
C PHE A 43 5.65 -3.25 2.54
N LEU A 44 6.40 -2.53 1.74
CA LEU A 44 6.18 -2.39 0.31
C LEU A 44 7.50 -2.61 -0.37
N THR A 45 7.56 -3.54 -1.33
CA THR A 45 8.80 -3.85 -2.03
C THR A 45 8.57 -3.71 -3.53
N TYR A 46 9.45 -2.95 -4.17
CA TYR A 46 9.53 -2.84 -5.62
C TYR A 46 10.87 -3.41 -6.06
N THR A 47 10.84 -4.32 -7.03
CA THR A 47 12.07 -4.90 -7.56
C THR A 47 12.45 -4.26 -8.89
N ALA A 48 13.72 -4.40 -9.27
CA ALA A 48 14.20 -3.90 -10.55
C ALA A 48 13.56 -4.64 -11.74
N GLU A 49 13.10 -5.86 -11.52
CA GLU A 49 12.44 -6.67 -12.55
C GLU A 49 10.99 -6.26 -12.82
N GLY A 50 10.47 -5.27 -12.08
CA GLY A 50 9.11 -4.81 -12.28
C GLY A 50 8.07 -5.52 -11.41
N ARG A 51 8.46 -6.05 -10.27
CA ARG A 51 7.56 -6.75 -9.35
C ARG A 51 7.26 -5.89 -8.14
N VAL A 52 6.04 -6.03 -7.61
CA VAL A 52 5.61 -5.32 -6.40
C VAL A 52 4.99 -6.29 -5.42
N THR A 53 5.29 -6.10 -4.14
CA THR A 53 4.64 -6.83 -3.04
C THR A 53 4.29 -5.83 -1.96
N ALA A 54 3.05 -5.87 -1.49
CA ALA A 54 2.56 -4.98 -0.45
C ALA A 54 1.91 -5.78 0.66
N LEU A 55 2.28 -5.48 1.90
CA LEU A 55 1.73 -6.12 3.09
C LEU A 55 1.35 -5.01 4.07
N ILE A 56 0.09 -4.99 4.51
CA ILE A 56 -0.37 -4.03 5.51
C ILE A 56 -1.15 -4.79 6.58
N SER A 57 -0.65 -4.73 7.81
CA SER A 57 -1.30 -5.29 8.98
C SER A 57 -1.96 -4.13 9.73
N TYR A 58 -3.25 -4.21 9.97
CA TYR A 58 -3.97 -3.19 10.72
C TYR A 58 -3.45 -3.13 12.15
N GLY A 59 -3.56 -1.97 12.77
CA GLY A 59 -3.19 -1.85 14.17
C GLY A 59 -4.17 -2.58 15.08
N GLY A 60 -3.68 -3.08 16.20
CA GLY A 60 -4.51 -3.69 17.22
C GLY A 60 -4.94 -5.12 16.96
N ARG A 61 -4.30 -5.81 16.03
CA ARG A 61 -4.62 -7.21 15.76
C ARG A 61 -4.31 -8.10 16.97
N LYS A 62 -5.14 -9.09 17.17
CA LYS A 62 -5.01 -10.04 18.29
C LYS A 62 -4.63 -11.41 17.77
N ALA A 63 -3.87 -12.14 18.57
CA ALA A 63 -3.57 -13.54 18.28
C ALA A 63 -4.85 -14.36 18.32
N LEU A 64 -4.89 -15.41 17.50
CA LEU A 64 -6.01 -16.35 17.51
C LEU A 64 -5.94 -17.21 18.77
N SER A 65 -7.11 -17.62 19.27
CA SER A 65 -7.17 -18.60 20.35
C SER A 65 -6.86 -19.99 19.80
N GLY A 66 -6.16 -20.83 20.58
CA GLY A 66 -5.77 -22.16 20.14
C GLY A 66 -4.89 -22.08 18.89
N THR A 67 -4.97 -23.10 18.04
CA THR A 67 -4.15 -23.21 16.85
C THR A 67 -4.80 -22.55 15.62
N GLY A 68 -6.10 -22.41 15.59
CA GLY A 68 -6.81 -21.89 14.42
C GLY A 68 -7.80 -20.77 14.71
N GLY A 69 -8.09 -20.53 15.98
CA GLY A 69 -9.05 -19.50 16.37
C GLY A 69 -10.51 -19.90 16.11
N THR A 70 -11.42 -19.03 16.51
CA THR A 70 -12.84 -19.18 16.20
C THR A 70 -13.14 -18.63 14.82
N VAL A 71 -14.33 -18.90 14.30
CA VAL A 71 -14.79 -18.36 13.01
C VAL A 71 -14.78 -16.82 13.05
N GLU A 72 -15.22 -16.24 14.15
CA GLU A 72 -15.24 -14.78 14.33
C GLU A 72 -13.83 -14.20 14.35
N GLU A 73 -12.89 -14.88 15.01
CA GLU A 73 -11.49 -14.47 15.03
C GLU A 73 -10.87 -14.56 13.63
N GLN A 74 -11.19 -15.61 12.87
CA GLN A 74 -10.71 -15.77 11.51
C GLN A 74 -11.25 -14.69 10.60
N ALA A 75 -12.54 -14.33 10.74
CA ALA A 75 -13.14 -13.24 9.97
C ALA A 75 -12.47 -11.91 10.29
N GLU A 76 -12.21 -11.64 11.55
CA GLU A 76 -11.51 -10.41 11.96
C GLU A 76 -10.07 -10.40 11.45
N ALA A 77 -9.37 -11.51 11.51
CA ALA A 77 -8.01 -11.63 10.99
C ALA A 77 -7.97 -11.36 9.49
N PHE A 78 -8.93 -11.88 8.74
CA PHE A 78 -9.03 -11.61 7.30
C PHE A 78 -9.26 -10.12 7.01
N LYS A 79 -10.16 -9.48 7.75
CA LYS A 79 -10.52 -8.07 7.53
C LYS A 79 -9.40 -7.10 7.86
N THR A 80 -8.45 -7.51 8.69
CA THR A 80 -7.44 -6.62 9.25
C THR A 80 -6.04 -6.88 8.70
N PHE A 81 -5.95 -7.54 7.57
CA PHE A 81 -4.67 -7.80 6.90
C PHE A 81 -4.87 -7.73 5.38
N LEU A 82 -4.06 -6.91 4.74
CA LEU A 82 -4.06 -6.80 3.28
C LEU A 82 -2.70 -7.23 2.76
N ALA A 83 -2.71 -8.16 1.82
CA ALA A 83 -1.49 -8.61 1.16
C ALA A 83 -1.77 -8.76 -0.33
N TYR A 84 -0.88 -8.27 -1.16
CA TYR A 84 -0.95 -8.55 -2.59
C TYR A 84 0.42 -8.48 -3.22
N ALA A 85 0.53 -9.09 -4.39
CA ALA A 85 1.74 -9.05 -5.20
C ALA A 85 1.36 -9.07 -6.67
N GLY A 86 2.24 -8.53 -7.49
CA GLY A 86 2.04 -8.50 -8.93
C GLY A 86 3.15 -7.75 -9.61
N ARG A 87 2.80 -7.07 -10.70
CA ARG A 87 3.72 -6.26 -11.50
C ARG A 87 3.43 -4.79 -11.26
N TYR A 88 4.42 -3.95 -11.53
CA TYR A 88 4.18 -2.51 -11.53
C TYR A 88 4.76 -1.86 -12.77
N THR A 89 4.16 -0.75 -13.13
CA THR A 89 4.69 0.17 -14.14
C THR A 89 4.68 1.57 -13.58
N LEU A 90 5.60 2.39 -14.08
CA LEU A 90 5.73 3.78 -13.67
C LEU A 90 5.60 4.65 -14.91
N ALA A 91 4.67 5.60 -14.87
CA ALA A 91 4.46 6.54 -15.95
C ALA A 91 4.24 7.94 -15.35
N GLY A 92 5.20 8.83 -15.54
CA GLY A 92 5.16 10.16 -14.93
C GLY A 92 5.15 10.06 -13.42
N ASP A 93 4.15 10.65 -12.78
CA ASP A 93 3.99 10.63 -11.32
C ASP A 93 3.00 9.56 -10.86
N LYS A 94 2.71 8.57 -11.72
CA LYS A 94 1.77 7.50 -11.41
C LYS A 94 2.48 6.15 -11.42
N VAL A 95 2.28 5.37 -10.37
CA VAL A 95 2.64 3.96 -10.34
C VAL A 95 1.36 3.14 -10.43
N THR A 96 1.39 2.09 -11.24
CA THR A 96 0.26 1.17 -11.39
C THR A 96 0.69 -0.21 -10.90
N HIS A 97 -0.05 -0.74 -9.93
CA HIS A 97 0.13 -2.11 -9.46
C HIS A 97 -0.90 -3.00 -10.18
N THR A 98 -0.42 -3.96 -10.95
CA THR A 98 -1.28 -4.97 -11.59
C THR A 98 -1.22 -6.22 -10.72
N ILE A 99 -2.33 -6.54 -10.08
CA ILE A 99 -2.38 -7.53 -9.00
C ILE A 99 -2.52 -8.94 -9.57
N GLU A 100 -1.66 -9.85 -9.15
CA GLU A 100 -1.67 -11.26 -9.59
C GLU A 100 -2.14 -12.19 -8.47
N VAL A 101 -1.77 -11.91 -7.22
CA VAL A 101 -2.25 -12.64 -6.04
C VAL A 101 -2.62 -11.63 -4.97
N SER A 102 -3.63 -11.95 -4.17
CA SER A 102 -4.10 -11.02 -3.13
C SER A 102 -4.82 -11.78 -2.03
N SER A 103 -4.74 -11.25 -0.80
CA SER A 103 -5.58 -11.74 0.30
C SER A 103 -7.07 -11.46 0.04
N ILE A 104 -7.36 -10.47 -0.81
CA ILE A 104 -8.73 -10.16 -1.25
C ILE A 104 -8.81 -10.54 -2.73
N GLN A 105 -9.47 -11.65 -3.03
CA GLN A 105 -9.51 -12.20 -4.37
C GLN A 105 -10.07 -11.21 -5.40
N ASN A 106 -10.92 -10.30 -4.97
CA ASN A 106 -11.52 -9.29 -5.85
C ASN A 106 -10.48 -8.34 -6.47
N TYR A 107 -9.28 -8.25 -5.90
CA TYR A 107 -8.23 -7.38 -6.43
C TYR A 107 -7.42 -8.02 -7.54
N VAL A 108 -7.49 -9.34 -7.69
CA VAL A 108 -6.72 -10.05 -8.73
C VAL A 108 -7.15 -9.56 -10.11
N ASP A 109 -6.18 -9.34 -10.99
CA ASP A 109 -6.35 -8.78 -12.34
C ASP A 109 -6.79 -7.31 -12.38
N ARG A 110 -6.77 -6.62 -11.23
CA ARG A 110 -7.02 -5.18 -11.20
C ARG A 110 -5.73 -4.39 -11.28
N ASN A 111 -5.87 -3.17 -11.80
CA ASN A 111 -4.80 -2.18 -11.85
C ASN A 111 -5.08 -1.12 -10.77
N LEU A 112 -4.23 -1.06 -9.77
CA LEU A 112 -4.33 -0.06 -8.71
C LEU A 112 -3.37 1.08 -9.04
N VAL A 113 -3.92 2.23 -9.39
CA VAL A 113 -3.12 3.41 -9.75
C VAL A 113 -2.92 4.28 -8.52
N ARG A 114 -1.69 4.75 -8.32
CA ARG A 114 -1.34 5.64 -7.21
C ARG A 114 -0.51 6.80 -7.74
N SER A 115 -0.79 8.01 -7.26
CA SER A 115 0.12 9.13 -7.45
C SER A 115 1.30 8.96 -6.50
N ILE A 116 2.51 9.27 -6.97
CA ILE A 116 3.71 9.14 -6.15
C ILE A 116 4.38 10.49 -5.98
N GLN A 117 4.96 10.69 -4.79
CA GLN A 117 5.83 11.81 -4.49
C GLN A 117 6.99 11.29 -3.64
N PHE A 118 8.20 11.74 -3.95
CA PHE A 118 9.38 11.43 -3.15
C PHE A 118 9.71 12.65 -2.29
N GLN A 119 9.94 12.43 -1.01
CA GLN A 119 10.38 13.47 -0.07
C GLN A 119 11.57 12.91 0.69
N ASP A 120 12.77 13.25 0.26
CA ASP A 120 14.02 12.72 0.79
C ASP A 120 14.03 11.18 0.67
N ASP A 121 14.06 10.45 1.79
CA ASP A 121 14.02 8.99 1.81
C ASP A 121 12.61 8.44 2.06
N ARG A 122 11.60 9.27 1.87
CA ARG A 122 10.19 8.88 2.02
C ARG A 122 9.48 8.84 0.68
N LEU A 123 8.52 7.95 0.58
CA LEU A 123 7.66 7.76 -0.56
C LEU A 123 6.21 7.97 -0.12
N LEU A 124 5.52 8.87 -0.79
CA LEU A 124 4.09 9.10 -0.59
C LEU A 124 3.34 8.45 -1.72
N LEU A 125 2.38 7.59 -1.39
CA LEU A 125 1.44 7.00 -2.33
C LEU A 125 0.05 7.51 -2.03
N ILE A 126 -0.61 8.09 -3.03
CA ILE A 126 -1.93 8.70 -2.87
C ILE A 126 -2.89 8.03 -3.83
N THR A 127 -3.99 7.50 -3.29
CA THR A 127 -5.03 6.88 -4.13
C THR A 127 -5.83 7.95 -4.85
N PRO A 128 -6.39 7.64 -6.04
CA PRO A 128 -7.38 8.54 -6.64
C PRO A 128 -8.63 8.60 -5.76
N PRO A 129 -9.48 9.62 -5.94
CA PRO A 129 -10.73 9.69 -5.19
C PRO A 129 -11.52 8.40 -5.35
N THR A 130 -11.87 7.78 -4.22
CA THR A 130 -12.48 6.45 -4.18
C THR A 130 -13.61 6.47 -3.17
N LEU A 131 -14.69 5.74 -3.47
CA LEU A 131 -15.82 5.61 -2.56
C LEU A 131 -15.43 4.65 -1.43
N VAL A 132 -15.41 5.14 -0.20
CA VAL A 132 -15.10 4.37 1.00
C VAL A 132 -16.18 4.67 2.03
N ASN A 133 -16.91 3.64 2.47
CA ASN A 133 -17.99 3.79 3.45
C ASN A 133 -18.98 4.89 3.10
N GLY A 134 -19.37 4.95 1.81
CA GLY A 134 -20.36 5.92 1.32
C GLY A 134 -19.83 7.33 1.10
N LYS A 135 -18.55 7.57 1.28
CA LYS A 135 -17.92 8.90 1.10
C LYS A 135 -16.78 8.80 0.10
N ILE A 136 -16.61 9.85 -0.72
CA ILE A 136 -15.47 9.96 -1.63
C ILE A 136 -14.27 10.43 -0.82
N GLN A 137 -13.22 9.63 -0.83
CA GLN A 137 -12.02 9.89 -0.04
C GLN A 137 -10.77 9.58 -0.86
N THR A 138 -9.67 10.24 -0.52
CA THR A 138 -8.33 9.85 -0.95
C THR A 138 -7.59 9.28 0.25
N VAL A 139 -6.75 8.27 0.00
CA VAL A 139 -5.90 7.68 1.04
C VAL A 139 -4.46 8.02 0.72
N GLU A 140 -3.74 8.49 1.72
CA GLU A 140 -2.32 8.80 1.61
C GLU A 140 -1.54 7.84 2.50
N LEU A 141 -0.58 7.15 1.90
CA LEU A 141 0.33 6.24 2.59
C LEU A 141 1.73 6.83 2.54
N ILE A 142 2.36 6.96 3.69
CA ILE A 142 3.73 7.44 3.79
C ILE A 142 4.61 6.27 4.15
N TRP A 143 5.64 6.05 3.34
CA TRP A 143 6.58 4.94 3.46
C TRP A 143 7.99 5.48 3.66
N GLN A 144 8.77 4.79 4.47
CA GLN A 144 10.17 5.10 4.75
C GLN A 144 11.05 4.05 4.08
N ARG A 145 12.04 4.49 3.30
CA ARG A 145 13.01 3.56 2.70
C ARG A 145 13.79 2.86 3.80
N LEU A 146 13.87 1.54 3.70
CA LEU A 146 14.71 0.77 4.60
C LEU A 146 16.16 0.81 4.10
N GLN A 147 17.07 1.05 5.03
CA GLN A 147 18.49 1.04 4.75
C GLN A 147 19.03 -0.38 4.96
N ALA A 148 20.05 -0.72 4.19
CA ALA A 148 20.74 -1.99 4.41
C ALA A 148 21.37 -1.97 5.81
N SER A 149 21.28 -3.11 6.51
CA SER A 149 21.95 -3.25 7.80
C SER A 149 23.46 -3.22 7.61
N ALA A 150 24.12 -2.44 8.45
CA ALA A 150 25.60 -2.34 8.40
C ALA A 150 26.24 -3.63 8.91
#